data_04f2045dfb5491fac9ca64bca08f6d94
#
_entry.id   04f2045dfb5491fac9ca64bca08f6d94
#
_cell.length_a   1.000
_cell.length_b   1.000
_cell.length_c   1.000
_cell.angle_alpha   90.00
_cell.angle_beta   90.00
_cell.angle_gamma   90.00
#
_symmetry.space_group_name_H-M   'P 1'
#
loop_
_entity.id
_entity.type
_entity.pdbx_description
1 polymer ?
#
loop_
_entity_poly.entity_id
_entity_poly.type
_entity_poly.pdbx_seq_one_letter_code
_entity_poly.pdbx_strand_id
1 'polypeptide(L)'
;MATRIEFSKHGGPEVLQAVEFTPRDPAEHEIQVENKAIGINYIDTYVRSGLYPPPSLPSGLGTEAAGIVSKVGHGVTHIKVGDRVVYAQSALGAYSTVHNVLADKAAVLPDAISFEQAAASFLKGLTVWYLLRKTYEIKPDEMFLFHAAAGGVGLIACQWAKALGEKLIGTVGSAQKAQRAKEAGAWQVINYREESIVERLKALTDGKKVAVVYDSVGKDTWEASLDCLQRRGLMVSFGNSSGPVTGVNLGILNQKGSLYVTRPSLQGYITNREELEEACSELFSLIASGVIKVDVAESQIYPLSEARRAHEVLESRVTQGSSLLLP
;
A
#
# COMPACT_ATOMS: atom_id res chain seq x y z
N MET A 1 20.98 -18.15 14.07
CA MET A 1 19.52 -18.38 14.03
C MET A 1 18.88 -17.15 13.45
N ALA A 2 17.76 -17.30 12.77
CA ALA A 2 16.99 -16.18 12.23
C ALA A 2 15.89 -15.76 13.22
N THR A 3 15.44 -14.52 13.14
CA THR A 3 14.34 -13.99 13.95
C THR A 3 13.15 -13.65 13.05
N ARG A 4 11.93 -13.91 13.53
CA ARG A 4 10.69 -13.48 12.88
C ARG A 4 9.67 -12.97 13.90
N ILE A 5 8.74 -12.16 13.43
CA ILE A 5 7.56 -11.77 14.19
C ILE A 5 6.42 -12.74 13.86
N GLU A 6 5.80 -13.30 14.89
CA GLU A 6 4.61 -14.13 14.74
C GLU A 6 3.55 -13.82 15.79
N PHE A 7 2.35 -14.36 15.59
CA PHE A 7 1.25 -14.27 16.53
C PHE A 7 0.46 -15.57 16.56
N SER A 8 0.01 -15.96 17.77
CA SER A 8 -0.71 -17.22 18.01
C SER A 8 -2.21 -17.03 18.20
N LYS A 9 -2.69 -15.81 18.25
CA LYS A 9 -4.12 -15.43 18.32
C LYS A 9 -4.32 -14.06 17.68
N HIS A 10 -5.53 -13.82 17.16
CA HIS A 10 -5.89 -12.48 16.69
C HIS A 10 -6.00 -11.49 17.84
N GLY A 11 -5.70 -10.22 17.56
CA GLY A 11 -5.77 -9.16 18.58
C GLY A 11 -5.17 -7.85 18.14
N GLY A 12 -4.92 -6.98 19.11
CA GLY A 12 -4.17 -5.74 18.95
C GLY A 12 -2.68 -5.97 18.78
N PRO A 13 -1.86 -4.90 18.72
CA PRO A 13 -0.40 -5.01 18.54
C PRO A 13 0.31 -5.89 19.60
N GLU A 14 -0.29 -6.05 20.78
CA GLU A 14 0.24 -6.84 21.90
C GLU A 14 0.40 -8.34 21.61
N VAL A 15 -0.24 -8.85 20.55
CA VAL A 15 -0.14 -10.28 20.19
C VAL A 15 1.14 -10.59 19.40
N LEU A 16 1.85 -9.59 18.91
CA LEU A 16 3.08 -9.75 18.13
C LEU A 16 4.25 -10.12 19.01
N GLN A 17 4.96 -11.19 18.68
CA GLN A 17 6.11 -11.71 19.41
C GLN A 17 7.27 -11.99 18.47
N ALA A 18 8.48 -11.61 18.89
CA ALA A 18 9.70 -11.99 18.21
C ALA A 18 10.10 -13.41 18.65
N VAL A 19 10.31 -14.28 17.68
CA VAL A 19 10.73 -15.68 17.93
C VAL A 19 11.94 -16.04 17.08
N GLU A 20 12.82 -16.86 17.63
CA GLU A 20 13.93 -17.46 16.89
C GLU A 20 13.41 -18.68 16.10
N PHE A 21 13.95 -18.87 14.89
CA PHE A 21 13.62 -20.01 14.06
C PHE A 21 14.80 -20.42 13.17
N THR A 22 14.75 -21.65 12.66
CA THR A 22 15.67 -22.13 11.62
C THR A 22 14.95 -22.01 10.28
N PRO A 23 15.44 -21.16 9.35
CA PRO A 23 14.86 -21.07 8.02
C PRO A 23 14.98 -22.42 7.28
N ARG A 24 13.90 -22.87 6.66
CA ARG A 24 13.96 -24.02 5.74
C ARG A 24 14.66 -23.62 4.44
N ASP A 25 15.19 -24.56 3.72
CA ASP A 25 15.65 -24.32 2.36
C ASP A 25 14.47 -23.90 1.45
N PRO A 26 14.73 -23.07 0.43
CA PRO A 26 13.70 -22.70 -0.54
C PRO A 26 13.21 -23.93 -1.30
N ALA A 27 11.89 -24.01 -1.49
CA ALA A 27 11.27 -25.04 -2.32
C ALA A 27 11.50 -24.74 -3.82
N GLU A 28 11.00 -25.62 -4.69
CA GLU A 28 10.96 -25.39 -6.13
C GLU A 28 10.27 -24.06 -6.44
N HIS A 29 10.87 -23.24 -7.31
CA HIS A 29 10.43 -21.89 -7.68
C HIS A 29 10.48 -20.83 -6.55
N GLU A 30 11.04 -21.14 -5.39
CA GLU A 30 11.27 -20.15 -4.34
C GLU A 30 12.71 -19.63 -4.34
N ILE A 31 12.86 -18.41 -3.83
CA ILE A 31 14.14 -17.84 -3.42
C ILE A 31 14.13 -17.62 -1.91
N GLN A 32 15.27 -17.70 -1.27
CA GLN A 32 15.46 -17.29 0.12
C GLN A 32 16.12 -15.91 0.12
N VAL A 33 15.50 -14.96 0.81
CA VAL A 33 15.95 -13.56 0.88
C VAL A 33 16.38 -13.23 2.30
N GLU A 34 17.61 -12.74 2.46
CA GLU A 34 18.03 -12.04 3.67
C GLU A 34 17.48 -10.62 3.60
N ASN A 35 16.46 -10.33 4.40
CA ASN A 35 15.81 -9.03 4.40
C ASN A 35 16.78 -7.96 4.93
N LYS A 36 16.77 -6.79 4.30
CA LYS A 36 17.53 -5.59 4.73
C LYS A 36 16.60 -4.46 5.16
N ALA A 37 15.40 -4.41 4.61
CA ALA A 37 14.32 -3.53 5.02
C ALA A 37 12.97 -4.20 4.77
N ILE A 38 12.03 -4.00 5.67
CA ILE A 38 10.70 -4.63 5.64
C ILE A 38 9.65 -3.52 5.64
N GLY A 39 8.75 -3.55 4.67
CA GLY A 39 7.65 -2.60 4.57
C GLY A 39 6.52 -2.92 5.56
N ILE A 40 6.03 -1.90 6.26
CA ILE A 40 4.84 -2.01 7.10
C ILE A 40 3.64 -1.49 6.31
N ASN A 41 2.57 -2.28 6.29
CA ASN A 41 1.36 -1.96 5.54
C ASN A 41 0.10 -2.12 6.39
N TYR A 42 -0.95 -1.37 6.07
CA TYR A 42 -2.21 -1.46 6.80
C TYR A 42 -2.84 -2.86 6.73
N ILE A 43 -2.61 -3.62 5.64
CA ILE A 43 -3.08 -4.99 5.50
C ILE A 43 -2.52 -5.91 6.60
N ASP A 44 -1.34 -5.63 7.12
CA ASP A 44 -0.72 -6.39 8.21
C ASP A 44 -1.56 -6.29 9.48
N THR A 45 -2.18 -5.12 9.72
CA THR A 45 -3.12 -4.94 10.84
C THR A 45 -4.41 -5.75 10.64
N TYR A 46 -4.87 -5.91 9.39
CA TYR A 46 -6.06 -6.71 9.08
C TYR A 46 -5.82 -8.20 9.28
N VAL A 47 -4.62 -8.67 8.92
CA VAL A 47 -4.21 -10.07 9.15
C VAL A 47 -4.09 -10.33 10.66
N ARG A 48 -3.37 -9.48 11.36
CA ARG A 48 -3.19 -9.62 12.82
C ARG A 48 -4.52 -9.59 13.58
N SER A 49 -5.42 -8.68 13.24
CA SER A 49 -6.72 -8.51 13.92
C SER A 49 -7.75 -9.58 13.57
N GLY A 50 -7.50 -10.38 12.52
CA GLY A 50 -8.43 -11.41 12.05
C GLY A 50 -9.48 -10.92 11.04
N LEU A 51 -9.39 -9.67 10.55
CA LEU A 51 -10.25 -9.21 9.46
C LEU A 51 -9.93 -9.99 8.16
N TYR A 52 -8.64 -10.30 7.95
CA TYR A 52 -8.15 -11.19 6.88
C TYR A 52 -7.35 -12.32 7.53
N PRO A 53 -8.02 -13.37 8.05
CA PRO A 53 -7.34 -14.39 8.84
C PRO A 53 -6.31 -15.16 8.01
N PRO A 54 -5.14 -15.47 8.59
CA PRO A 54 -4.17 -16.34 7.95
C PRO A 54 -4.72 -17.78 7.86
N PRO A 55 -4.15 -18.64 7.02
CA PRO A 55 -4.58 -20.04 6.88
C PRO A 55 -4.49 -20.85 8.18
N SER A 56 -3.54 -20.50 9.04
CA SER A 56 -3.32 -21.17 10.33
C SER A 56 -2.66 -20.24 11.35
N LEU A 57 -2.78 -20.58 12.63
CA LEU A 57 -2.04 -19.98 13.74
C LEU A 57 -1.18 -21.05 14.42
N PRO A 58 0.03 -20.75 14.94
CA PRO A 58 0.68 -19.44 14.84
C PRO A 58 1.06 -19.06 13.41
N SER A 59 1.05 -17.76 13.10
CA SER A 59 1.36 -17.22 11.78
C SER A 59 2.46 -16.16 11.87
N GLY A 60 3.32 -16.10 10.86
CA GLY A 60 4.14 -14.92 10.59
C GLY A 60 3.30 -13.75 10.09
N LEU A 61 3.91 -12.58 9.97
CA LEU A 61 3.25 -11.36 9.52
C LEU A 61 4.07 -10.68 8.41
N GLY A 62 3.37 -9.84 7.61
CA GLY A 62 3.99 -9.08 6.52
C GLY A 62 4.15 -9.86 5.22
N THR A 63 4.12 -9.14 4.11
CA THR A 63 4.21 -9.69 2.76
C THR A 63 5.20 -8.93 1.88
N GLU A 64 5.86 -7.89 2.40
CA GLU A 64 6.75 -6.98 1.67
C GLU A 64 8.09 -6.82 2.37
N ALA A 65 9.17 -7.03 1.64
CA ALA A 65 10.52 -6.60 2.07
C ALA A 65 11.46 -6.47 0.87
N ALA A 66 12.62 -5.88 1.12
CA ALA A 66 13.74 -5.82 0.20
C ALA A 66 15.00 -6.40 0.86
N GLY A 67 15.81 -7.10 0.08
CA GLY A 67 17.01 -7.76 0.61
C GLY A 67 17.87 -8.40 -0.45
N ILE A 68 18.71 -9.32 -0.02
CA ILE A 68 19.67 -10.04 -0.87
C ILE A 68 19.30 -11.51 -0.93
N VAL A 69 19.31 -12.07 -2.12
CA VAL A 69 19.04 -13.50 -2.33
C VAL A 69 20.21 -14.32 -1.78
N SER A 70 19.94 -15.16 -0.79
CA SER A 70 20.94 -16.05 -0.16
C SER A 70 20.93 -17.46 -0.73
N LYS A 71 19.74 -17.94 -1.17
CA LYS A 71 19.58 -19.26 -1.82
C LYS A 71 18.49 -19.19 -2.89
N VAL A 72 18.60 -20.06 -3.87
CA VAL A 72 17.58 -20.27 -4.91
C VAL A 72 17.12 -21.71 -4.96
N GLY A 73 15.83 -21.93 -5.11
CA GLY A 73 15.24 -23.26 -5.31
C GLY A 73 15.44 -23.76 -6.74
N HIS A 74 15.24 -25.05 -6.91
CA HIS A 74 15.28 -25.67 -8.24
C HIS A 74 14.18 -25.06 -9.14
N GLY A 75 14.51 -24.79 -10.40
CA GLY A 75 13.57 -24.21 -11.36
C GLY A 75 13.56 -22.67 -11.42
N VAL A 76 14.23 -21.97 -10.49
CA VAL A 76 14.41 -20.52 -10.58
C VAL A 76 15.53 -20.21 -11.59
N THR A 77 15.21 -19.46 -12.66
CA THR A 77 16.15 -19.18 -13.75
C THR A 77 16.46 -17.69 -13.94
N HIS A 78 15.66 -16.81 -13.36
CA HIS A 78 15.68 -15.38 -13.62
C HIS A 78 16.19 -14.53 -12.45
N ILE A 79 16.43 -15.16 -11.29
CA ILE A 79 17.02 -14.56 -10.08
C ILE A 79 18.13 -15.50 -9.61
N LYS A 80 19.24 -14.94 -9.12
CA LYS A 80 20.40 -15.69 -8.65
C LYS A 80 20.83 -15.25 -7.25
N VAL A 81 21.62 -16.08 -6.58
CA VAL A 81 22.26 -15.74 -5.30
C VAL A 81 23.09 -14.46 -5.45
N GLY A 82 22.95 -13.55 -4.51
CA GLY A 82 23.60 -12.24 -4.49
C GLY A 82 22.77 -11.12 -5.13
N ASP A 83 21.70 -11.44 -5.87
CA ASP A 83 20.84 -10.41 -6.44
C ASP A 83 20.16 -9.60 -5.33
N ARG A 84 20.09 -8.29 -5.54
CA ARG A 84 19.26 -7.36 -4.75
C ARG A 84 17.84 -7.48 -5.25
N VAL A 85 16.92 -7.77 -4.36
CA VAL A 85 15.50 -7.97 -4.73
C VAL A 85 14.57 -7.22 -3.79
N VAL A 86 13.39 -6.91 -4.30
CA VAL A 86 12.23 -6.48 -3.54
C VAL A 86 11.06 -7.38 -3.88
N TYR A 87 10.21 -7.67 -2.92
CA TYR A 87 9.02 -8.50 -3.14
C TYR A 87 7.80 -7.95 -2.40
N ALA A 88 6.63 -8.23 -2.97
CA ALA A 88 5.32 -8.03 -2.36
C ALA A 88 4.43 -9.23 -2.69
N GLN A 89 3.28 -9.34 -2.04
CA GLN A 89 2.36 -10.47 -2.22
C GLN A 89 2.98 -11.85 -1.92
N SER A 90 4.04 -11.91 -1.12
CA SER A 90 4.60 -13.17 -0.64
C SER A 90 3.62 -13.88 0.30
N ALA A 91 3.90 -15.12 0.64
CA ALA A 91 3.31 -15.74 1.81
C ALA A 91 3.63 -14.90 3.06
N LEU A 92 2.77 -14.97 4.09
CA LEU A 92 3.00 -14.26 5.36
C LEU A 92 4.30 -14.69 6.01
N GLY A 93 5.05 -13.72 6.56
CA GLY A 93 6.32 -13.97 7.23
C GLY A 93 7.45 -13.02 6.84
N ALA A 94 7.17 -11.98 6.03
CA ALA A 94 8.18 -10.99 5.66
C ALA A 94 8.75 -10.22 6.87
N TYR A 95 8.04 -10.15 8.00
CA TYR A 95 8.57 -9.61 9.25
C TYR A 95 9.58 -10.57 9.85
N SER A 96 10.69 -10.75 9.18
CA SER A 96 11.75 -11.67 9.56
C SER A 96 13.11 -11.26 9.01
N THR A 97 14.17 -11.76 9.58
CA THR A 97 15.54 -11.55 9.06
C THR A 97 15.76 -12.31 7.75
N VAL A 98 15.05 -13.44 7.56
CA VAL A 98 15.15 -14.31 6.37
C VAL A 98 13.76 -14.82 6.00
N HIS A 99 13.39 -14.73 4.72
CA HIS A 99 12.09 -15.20 4.23
C HIS A 99 12.21 -15.94 2.88
N ASN A 100 11.39 -16.98 2.70
CA ASN A 100 11.29 -17.68 1.42
C ASN A 100 10.10 -17.14 0.62
N VAL A 101 10.35 -16.77 -0.63
CA VAL A 101 9.40 -16.08 -1.51
C VAL A 101 9.36 -16.80 -2.84
N LEU A 102 8.17 -16.94 -3.45
CA LEU A 102 8.08 -17.34 -4.84
C LEU A 102 8.84 -16.35 -5.72
N ALA A 103 9.76 -16.84 -6.56
CA ALA A 103 10.61 -16.00 -7.40
C ALA A 103 9.81 -15.07 -8.32
N ASP A 104 8.63 -15.51 -8.79
CA ASP A 104 7.72 -14.73 -9.61
C ASP A 104 7.00 -13.58 -8.87
N LYS A 105 7.17 -13.49 -7.54
CA LYS A 105 6.68 -12.38 -6.72
C LYS A 105 7.78 -11.38 -6.32
N ALA A 106 8.99 -11.63 -6.79
CA ALA A 106 10.15 -10.80 -6.52
C ALA A 106 10.65 -10.11 -7.80
N ALA A 107 11.10 -8.87 -7.67
CA ALA A 107 11.73 -8.11 -8.73
C ALA A 107 13.18 -7.82 -8.37
N VAL A 108 14.08 -7.89 -9.35
CA VAL A 108 15.47 -7.45 -9.20
C VAL A 108 15.49 -5.94 -9.02
N LEU A 109 16.13 -5.49 -7.96
CA LEU A 109 16.15 -4.08 -7.57
C LEU A 109 17.30 -3.34 -8.28
N PRO A 110 17.03 -2.24 -9.01
CA PRO A 110 18.06 -1.40 -9.57
C PRO A 110 19.02 -0.85 -8.52
N ASP A 111 20.30 -0.70 -8.87
CA ASP A 111 21.34 -0.20 -7.94
C ASP A 111 21.06 1.21 -7.40
N ALA A 112 20.37 2.03 -8.19
CA ALA A 112 19.98 3.39 -7.81
C ALA A 112 18.93 3.47 -6.69
N ILE A 113 18.27 2.35 -6.34
CA ILE A 113 17.20 2.30 -5.33
C ILE A 113 17.73 1.55 -4.11
N SER A 114 17.65 2.17 -2.93
CA SER A 114 18.05 1.51 -1.68
C SER A 114 17.03 0.47 -1.23
N PHE A 115 17.41 -0.43 -0.31
CA PHE A 115 16.47 -1.41 0.25
C PHE A 115 15.34 -0.73 1.02
N GLU A 116 15.64 0.35 1.74
CA GLU A 116 14.67 1.13 2.50
C GLU A 116 13.67 1.80 1.56
N GLN A 117 14.16 2.44 0.48
CA GLN A 117 13.28 3.03 -0.54
C GLN A 117 12.37 1.97 -1.16
N ALA A 118 12.93 0.81 -1.52
CA ALA A 118 12.19 -0.29 -2.10
C ALA A 118 11.11 -0.81 -1.15
N ALA A 119 11.47 -1.18 0.09
CA ALA A 119 10.53 -1.71 1.08
C ALA A 119 9.48 -0.67 1.51
N ALA A 120 9.81 0.63 1.46
CA ALA A 120 8.87 1.70 1.77
C ALA A 120 7.85 1.97 0.65
N SER A 121 8.11 1.53 -0.57
CA SER A 121 7.36 1.96 -1.75
C SER A 121 6.81 0.86 -2.65
N PHE A 122 7.31 -0.37 -2.58
CA PHE A 122 7.01 -1.37 -3.59
C PHE A 122 5.54 -1.77 -3.61
N LEU A 123 5.00 -2.32 -2.51
CA LEU A 123 3.58 -2.68 -2.42
C LEU A 123 2.68 -1.46 -2.64
N LYS A 124 3.07 -0.32 -2.09
CA LYS A 124 2.32 0.93 -2.20
C LYS A 124 2.35 1.50 -3.62
N GLY A 125 3.51 1.46 -4.27
CA GLY A 125 3.69 1.88 -5.66
C GLY A 125 2.96 0.99 -6.65
N LEU A 126 3.04 -0.33 -6.49
CA LEU A 126 2.26 -1.27 -7.28
C LEU A 126 0.75 -1.06 -7.08
N THR A 127 0.34 -0.68 -5.85
CA THR A 127 -1.06 -0.31 -5.56
C THR A 127 -1.45 0.94 -6.35
N VAL A 128 -0.64 2.00 -6.33
CA VAL A 128 -0.91 3.22 -7.12
C VAL A 128 -0.93 2.91 -8.60
N TRP A 129 0.01 2.09 -9.10
CA TRP A 129 0.06 1.70 -10.50
C TRP A 129 -1.26 1.08 -10.96
N TYR A 130 -1.78 0.05 -10.27
CA TYR A 130 -3.03 -0.55 -10.73
C TYR A 130 -4.23 0.38 -10.53
N LEU A 131 -4.24 1.21 -9.49
CA LEU A 131 -5.34 2.16 -9.27
C LEU A 131 -5.44 3.18 -10.40
N LEU A 132 -4.33 3.85 -10.74
CA LEU A 132 -4.31 4.95 -11.70
C LEU A 132 -4.19 4.50 -13.15
N ARG A 133 -3.61 3.31 -13.41
CA ARG A 133 -3.32 2.85 -14.78
C ARG A 133 -4.23 1.73 -15.29
N LYS A 134 -4.81 0.95 -14.38
CA LYS A 134 -5.56 -0.28 -14.75
C LYS A 134 -7.01 -0.29 -14.25
N THR A 135 -7.30 0.25 -13.07
CA THR A 135 -8.67 0.26 -12.51
C THR A 135 -9.53 1.33 -13.17
N TYR A 136 -9.01 2.52 -13.28
CA TYR A 136 -9.58 3.64 -14.01
C TYR A 136 -8.44 4.44 -14.63
N GLU A 137 -8.41 4.51 -15.94
CA GLU A 137 -7.41 5.29 -16.66
C GLU A 137 -7.80 6.77 -16.61
N ILE A 138 -7.18 7.49 -15.67
CA ILE A 138 -7.38 8.92 -15.49
C ILE A 138 -6.70 9.65 -16.65
N LYS A 139 -7.40 10.64 -17.20
CA LYS A 139 -6.89 11.43 -18.33
C LYS A 139 -6.17 12.67 -17.81
N PRO A 140 -5.22 13.22 -18.59
CA PRO A 140 -4.61 14.51 -18.27
C PRO A 140 -5.68 15.58 -17.99
N ASP A 141 -5.45 16.43 -16.98
CA ASP A 141 -6.36 17.44 -16.46
C ASP A 141 -7.65 16.94 -15.80
N GLU A 142 -7.91 15.62 -15.77
CA GLU A 142 -9.06 15.06 -15.07
C GLU A 142 -8.88 15.15 -13.55
N MET A 143 -9.94 15.57 -12.87
CA MET A 143 -10.00 15.65 -11.40
C MET A 143 -10.53 14.35 -10.81
N PHE A 144 -9.90 13.88 -9.74
CA PHE A 144 -10.35 12.71 -8.99
C PHE A 144 -10.11 12.88 -7.49
N LEU A 145 -10.85 12.15 -6.67
CA LEU A 145 -10.72 12.18 -5.21
C LEU A 145 -9.89 10.98 -4.73
N PHE A 146 -8.93 11.24 -3.84
CA PHE A 146 -8.10 10.23 -3.20
C PHE A 146 -8.07 10.42 -1.68
N HIS A 147 -8.61 9.47 -0.94
CA HIS A 147 -8.61 9.53 0.52
C HIS A 147 -7.24 9.20 1.13
N ALA A 148 -6.98 9.74 2.32
CA ALA A 148 -5.72 9.55 3.06
C ALA A 148 -4.46 9.95 2.25
N ALA A 149 -4.51 11.10 1.57
CA ALA A 149 -3.49 11.58 0.63
C ALA A 149 -2.09 11.77 1.25
N ALA A 150 -1.95 11.90 2.57
CA ALA A 150 -0.66 12.01 3.27
C ALA A 150 -0.15 10.66 3.83
N GLY A 151 -0.85 9.55 3.57
CA GLY A 151 -0.38 8.20 3.90
C GLY A 151 0.62 7.66 2.87
N GLY A 152 1.19 6.48 3.12
CA GLY A 152 2.22 5.90 2.24
C GLY A 152 1.77 5.72 0.79
N VAL A 153 0.57 5.18 0.55
CA VAL A 153 -0.01 5.07 -0.81
C VAL A 153 -0.35 6.47 -1.35
N GLY A 154 -0.96 7.32 -0.51
CA GLY A 154 -1.42 8.65 -0.91
C GLY A 154 -0.30 9.57 -1.39
N LEU A 155 0.85 9.60 -0.72
CA LEU A 155 1.99 10.43 -1.13
C LEU A 155 2.58 9.97 -2.47
N ILE A 156 2.63 8.66 -2.72
CA ILE A 156 3.04 8.12 -4.02
C ILE A 156 2.01 8.50 -5.09
N ALA A 157 0.71 8.36 -4.79
CA ALA A 157 -0.36 8.74 -5.70
C ALA A 157 -0.33 10.23 -6.08
N CYS A 158 -0.06 11.12 -5.11
CA CYS A 158 0.07 12.56 -5.37
C CYS A 158 1.21 12.85 -6.36
N GLN A 159 2.38 12.24 -6.16
CA GLN A 159 3.55 12.43 -7.03
C GLN A 159 3.32 11.84 -8.41
N TRP A 160 2.75 10.65 -8.48
CA TRP A 160 2.48 9.96 -9.74
C TRP A 160 1.42 10.69 -10.57
N ALA A 161 0.30 11.09 -9.96
CA ALA A 161 -0.74 11.88 -10.63
C ALA A 161 -0.20 13.20 -11.18
N LYS A 162 0.64 13.91 -10.39
CA LYS A 162 1.33 15.12 -10.87
C LYS A 162 2.19 14.85 -12.09
N ALA A 163 2.95 13.75 -12.11
CA ALA A 163 3.79 13.37 -13.23
C ALA A 163 2.99 13.03 -14.51
N LEU A 164 1.76 12.51 -14.34
CA LEU A 164 0.82 12.23 -15.43
C LEU A 164 0.00 13.44 -15.88
N GLY A 165 0.12 14.59 -15.20
CA GLY A 165 -0.68 15.79 -15.49
C GLY A 165 -2.13 15.72 -15.00
N GLU A 166 -2.41 14.84 -14.06
CA GLU A 166 -3.72 14.59 -13.47
C GLU A 166 -3.96 15.48 -12.24
N LYS A 167 -5.23 15.73 -11.89
CA LYS A 167 -5.61 16.61 -10.78
C LYS A 167 -6.14 15.84 -9.58
N LEU A 168 -5.24 15.31 -8.74
CA LEU A 168 -5.59 14.63 -7.51
C LEU A 168 -6.09 15.64 -6.45
N ILE A 169 -7.34 15.45 -6.00
CA ILE A 169 -7.91 16.11 -4.82
C ILE A 169 -7.74 15.14 -3.65
N GLY A 170 -6.89 15.49 -2.67
CA GLY A 170 -6.58 14.64 -1.54
C GLY A 170 -7.41 14.96 -0.30
N THR A 171 -7.78 13.96 0.53
CA THR A 171 -8.34 14.22 1.85
C THR A 171 -7.33 13.89 2.94
N VAL A 172 -7.31 14.71 3.98
CA VAL A 172 -6.41 14.58 5.13
C VAL A 172 -7.11 15.00 6.43
N GLY A 173 -6.51 14.64 7.58
CA GLY A 173 -7.07 14.95 8.91
C GLY A 173 -6.30 16.00 9.71
N SER A 174 -5.38 16.76 9.12
CA SER A 174 -4.68 17.87 9.79
C SER A 174 -4.01 18.80 8.78
N ALA A 175 -3.73 20.04 9.21
CA ALA A 175 -3.02 21.04 8.42
C ALA A 175 -1.60 20.56 8.01
N GLN A 176 -0.88 19.89 8.91
CA GLN A 176 0.45 19.34 8.61
C GLN A 176 0.38 18.29 7.49
N LYS A 177 -0.62 17.39 7.54
CA LYS A 177 -0.86 16.40 6.50
C LYS A 177 -1.29 17.05 5.17
N ALA A 178 -2.06 18.15 5.24
CA ALA A 178 -2.44 18.91 4.05
C ALA A 178 -1.20 19.52 3.35
N GLN A 179 -0.30 20.10 4.13
CA GLN A 179 0.95 20.64 3.60
C GLN A 179 1.78 19.54 2.94
N ARG A 180 1.94 18.38 3.60
CA ARG A 180 2.71 17.24 3.06
C ARG A 180 2.13 16.70 1.75
N ALA A 181 0.81 16.58 1.65
CA ALA A 181 0.15 16.12 0.41
C ALA A 181 0.32 17.14 -0.73
N LYS A 182 0.25 18.45 -0.44
CA LYS A 182 0.50 19.52 -1.43
C LYS A 182 1.95 19.49 -1.94
N GLU A 183 2.90 19.37 -1.04
CA GLU A 183 4.33 19.23 -1.38
C GLU A 183 4.59 18.02 -2.28
N ALA A 184 3.90 16.91 -2.01
CA ALA A 184 3.93 15.71 -2.83
C ALA A 184 3.24 15.88 -4.20
N GLY A 185 2.50 16.96 -4.44
CA GLY A 185 1.91 17.25 -5.74
C GLY A 185 0.40 17.11 -5.83
N ALA A 186 -0.31 16.91 -4.73
CA ALA A 186 -1.78 17.00 -4.73
C ALA A 186 -2.22 18.35 -5.32
N TRP A 187 -3.13 18.33 -6.30
CA TRP A 187 -3.65 19.55 -6.91
C TRP A 187 -4.43 20.38 -5.90
N GLN A 188 -5.29 19.74 -5.09
CA GLN A 188 -6.00 20.36 -3.96
C GLN A 188 -6.05 19.38 -2.80
N VAL A 189 -6.25 19.92 -1.59
CA VAL A 189 -6.36 19.10 -0.38
C VAL A 189 -7.53 19.58 0.46
N ILE A 190 -8.33 18.64 0.96
CA ILE A 190 -9.50 18.89 1.83
C ILE A 190 -9.15 18.36 3.22
N ASN A 191 -9.16 19.22 4.23
CA ASN A 191 -9.05 18.81 5.62
C ASN A 191 -10.43 18.49 6.18
N TYR A 192 -10.78 17.22 6.22
CA TYR A 192 -12.12 16.75 6.62
C TYR A 192 -12.48 17.04 8.09
N ARG A 193 -11.54 17.52 8.90
CA ARG A 193 -11.82 17.99 10.27
C ARG A 193 -12.29 19.45 10.31
N GLU A 194 -12.04 20.21 9.28
CA GLU A 194 -12.34 21.63 9.19
C GLU A 194 -13.47 21.94 8.22
N GLU A 195 -13.66 21.09 7.21
CA GLU A 195 -14.64 21.31 6.15
C GLU A 195 -15.30 20.01 5.66
N SER A 196 -16.48 20.13 5.06
CA SER A 196 -17.16 18.99 4.43
C SER A 196 -16.45 18.57 3.15
N ILE A 197 -16.10 17.29 3.03
CA ILE A 197 -15.49 16.73 1.81
C ILE A 197 -16.39 17.00 0.61
N VAL A 198 -17.69 16.72 0.73
CA VAL A 198 -18.66 16.81 -0.38
C VAL A 198 -18.84 18.24 -0.86
N GLU A 199 -19.08 19.17 0.06
CA GLU A 199 -19.30 20.57 -0.31
C GLU A 199 -18.02 21.23 -0.86
N ARG A 200 -16.86 20.91 -0.28
CA ARG A 200 -15.60 21.43 -0.80
C ARG A 200 -15.29 20.88 -2.18
N LEU A 201 -15.48 19.58 -2.40
CA LEU A 201 -15.28 18.98 -3.73
C LEU A 201 -16.23 19.59 -4.77
N LYS A 202 -17.50 19.79 -4.44
CA LYS A 202 -18.43 20.49 -5.34
C LYS A 202 -17.92 21.88 -5.71
N ALA A 203 -17.42 22.64 -4.74
CA ALA A 203 -16.86 23.96 -5.01
C ALA A 203 -15.61 23.90 -5.93
N LEU A 204 -14.74 22.92 -5.74
CA LEU A 204 -13.53 22.72 -6.57
C LEU A 204 -13.84 22.26 -8.00
N THR A 205 -15.00 21.64 -8.23
CA THR A 205 -15.39 21.05 -9.50
C THR A 205 -16.56 21.80 -10.18
N ASP A 206 -16.89 22.99 -9.74
CA ASP A 206 -18.05 23.77 -10.22
C ASP A 206 -19.36 22.94 -10.22
N GLY A 207 -19.52 22.11 -9.18
CA GLY A 207 -20.68 21.22 -9.02
C GLY A 207 -20.67 19.94 -9.85
N LYS A 208 -19.67 19.73 -10.71
CA LYS A 208 -19.63 18.57 -11.64
C LYS A 208 -19.29 17.25 -10.93
N LYS A 209 -18.67 17.34 -9.73
CA LYS A 209 -18.13 16.18 -9.00
C LYS A 209 -17.00 15.46 -9.77
N VAL A 210 -16.63 14.24 -9.38
CA VAL A 210 -15.54 13.48 -10.01
C VAL A 210 -16.00 12.16 -10.60
N ALA A 211 -15.29 11.70 -11.62
CA ALA A 211 -15.59 10.42 -12.26
C ALA A 211 -15.17 9.21 -11.40
N VAL A 212 -14.14 9.35 -10.59
CA VAL A 212 -13.63 8.27 -9.75
C VAL A 212 -13.21 8.78 -8.36
N VAL A 213 -13.50 7.98 -7.34
CA VAL A 213 -13.05 8.16 -5.96
C VAL A 213 -12.26 6.92 -5.53
N TYR A 214 -11.04 7.13 -5.04
CA TYR A 214 -10.20 6.08 -4.46
C TYR A 214 -10.24 6.15 -2.94
N ASP A 215 -10.77 5.10 -2.31
CA ASP A 215 -11.04 5.05 -0.88
C ASP A 215 -10.34 3.87 -0.19
N SER A 216 -9.33 4.18 0.62
CA SER A 216 -8.63 3.24 1.51
C SER A 216 -9.16 3.27 2.95
N VAL A 217 -10.08 4.17 3.26
CA VAL A 217 -10.58 4.41 4.62
C VAL A 217 -11.73 3.47 4.98
N GLY A 218 -12.73 3.40 4.12
CA GLY A 218 -13.82 2.45 4.23
C GLY A 218 -15.03 3.01 4.97
N LYS A 219 -15.38 2.42 6.13
CA LYS A 219 -16.63 2.71 6.86
C LYS A 219 -16.91 4.21 7.03
N ASP A 220 -15.92 4.99 7.48
CA ASP A 220 -16.11 6.41 7.83
C ASP A 220 -16.28 7.32 6.61
N THR A 221 -15.86 6.90 5.42
CA THR A 221 -15.84 7.71 4.20
C THR A 221 -16.83 7.24 3.12
N TRP A 222 -17.43 6.07 3.29
CA TRP A 222 -18.28 5.45 2.28
C TRP A 222 -19.35 6.37 1.70
N GLU A 223 -20.19 6.98 2.55
CA GLU A 223 -21.25 7.86 2.12
C GLU A 223 -20.73 9.11 1.39
N ALA A 224 -19.72 9.77 1.99
CA ALA A 224 -19.11 10.96 1.39
C ALA A 224 -18.45 10.65 0.06
N SER A 225 -17.81 9.48 -0.07
CA SER A 225 -17.20 9.01 -1.32
C SER A 225 -18.25 8.87 -2.43
N LEU A 226 -19.39 8.23 -2.14
CA LEU A 226 -20.48 8.11 -3.12
C LEU A 226 -21.08 9.47 -3.48
N ASP A 227 -21.19 10.40 -2.51
CA ASP A 227 -21.72 11.75 -2.75
C ASP A 227 -20.78 12.64 -3.55
N CYS A 228 -19.50 12.31 -3.60
CA CYS A 228 -18.49 12.99 -4.41
C CYS A 228 -18.51 12.56 -5.89
N LEU A 229 -19.15 11.43 -6.22
CA LEU A 229 -19.17 10.88 -7.57
C LEU A 229 -20.21 11.56 -8.46
N GLN A 230 -19.83 11.84 -9.69
CA GLN A 230 -20.77 12.19 -10.75
C GLN A 230 -21.67 11.01 -11.12
N ARG A 231 -22.72 11.26 -11.91
CA ARG A 231 -23.57 10.18 -12.45
C ARG A 231 -22.72 9.15 -13.20
N ARG A 232 -22.91 7.86 -12.90
CA ARG A 232 -22.14 6.73 -13.44
C ARG A 232 -20.66 6.78 -13.08
N GLY A 233 -20.30 7.45 -11.98
CA GLY A 233 -18.94 7.46 -11.45
C GLY A 233 -18.56 6.15 -10.77
N LEU A 234 -17.26 5.94 -10.59
CA LEU A 234 -16.67 4.73 -10.04
C LEU A 234 -16.16 4.96 -8.62
N MET A 235 -16.67 4.18 -7.68
CA MET A 235 -16.15 4.04 -6.32
C MET A 235 -15.12 2.91 -6.28
N VAL A 236 -13.86 3.22 -6.01
CA VAL A 236 -12.79 2.25 -5.85
C VAL A 236 -12.47 2.11 -4.36
N SER A 237 -13.05 1.09 -3.72
CA SER A 237 -12.84 0.79 -2.30
C SER A 237 -11.67 -0.17 -2.17
N PHE A 238 -10.47 0.30 -1.80
CA PHE A 238 -9.26 -0.54 -1.76
C PHE A 238 -8.64 -0.73 -0.37
N GLY A 239 -9.28 -0.20 0.69
CA GLY A 239 -8.81 -0.36 2.07
C GLY A 239 -9.93 -0.31 3.10
N ASN A 240 -9.58 -0.54 4.39
CA ASN A 240 -10.52 -0.58 5.52
C ASN A 240 -9.89 0.07 6.77
N SER A 241 -9.13 1.18 6.64
CA SER A 241 -8.41 1.75 7.79
C SER A 241 -9.33 2.28 8.91
N SER A 242 -10.61 2.52 8.63
CA SER A 242 -11.64 2.84 9.64
C SER A 242 -12.60 1.69 9.93
N GLY A 243 -12.36 0.54 9.30
CA GLY A 243 -13.21 -0.64 9.35
C GLY A 243 -13.87 -0.95 8.01
N PRO A 244 -14.36 -2.19 7.84
CA PRO A 244 -14.98 -2.62 6.60
C PRO A 244 -16.34 -1.95 6.39
N VAL A 245 -16.68 -1.73 5.13
CA VAL A 245 -18.02 -1.32 4.70
C VAL A 245 -18.90 -2.58 4.66
N THR A 246 -19.95 -2.60 5.45
CA THR A 246 -20.86 -3.75 5.58
C THR A 246 -22.32 -3.32 5.50
N GLY A 247 -23.23 -4.26 5.20
CA GLY A 247 -24.67 -4.01 5.21
C GLY A 247 -25.16 -3.05 4.13
N VAL A 248 -24.43 -2.92 3.03
CA VAL A 248 -24.77 -1.99 1.94
C VAL A 248 -25.99 -2.49 1.17
N ASN A 249 -27.04 -1.66 1.13
CA ASN A 249 -28.13 -1.85 0.16
C ASN A 249 -27.71 -1.30 -1.19
N LEU A 250 -27.62 -2.15 -2.21
CA LEU A 250 -27.21 -1.77 -3.54
C LEU A 250 -28.10 -0.69 -4.19
N GLY A 251 -29.33 -0.51 -3.72
CA GLY A 251 -30.22 0.57 -4.14
C GLY A 251 -29.63 1.97 -3.99
N ILE A 252 -28.68 2.15 -3.04
CA ILE A 252 -27.98 3.43 -2.87
C ILE A 252 -27.20 3.84 -4.13
N LEU A 253 -26.65 2.88 -4.87
CA LEU A 253 -25.88 3.16 -6.09
C LEU A 253 -26.78 3.75 -7.18
N ASN A 254 -28.02 3.24 -7.31
CA ASN A 254 -29.01 3.81 -8.21
C ASN A 254 -29.43 5.21 -7.74
N GLN A 255 -29.77 5.38 -6.46
CA GLN A 255 -30.19 6.67 -5.88
C GLN A 255 -29.15 7.78 -6.06
N LYS A 256 -27.86 7.44 -5.91
CA LYS A 256 -26.75 8.40 -6.03
C LYS A 256 -26.25 8.59 -7.47
N GLY A 257 -26.91 8.02 -8.47
CA GLY A 257 -26.64 8.30 -9.88
C GLY A 257 -26.17 7.12 -10.71
N SER A 258 -26.65 5.91 -10.43
CA SER A 258 -26.26 4.66 -11.12
C SER A 258 -24.74 4.42 -11.09
N LEU A 259 -24.20 4.46 -9.89
CA LEU A 259 -22.77 4.38 -9.65
C LEU A 259 -22.22 2.96 -9.86
N TYR A 260 -20.94 2.86 -10.15
CA TYR A 260 -20.19 1.62 -10.13
C TYR A 260 -19.37 1.52 -8.83
N VAL A 261 -19.16 0.30 -8.35
CA VAL A 261 -18.28 0.02 -7.21
C VAL A 261 -17.37 -1.14 -7.55
N THR A 262 -16.10 -1.01 -7.24
CA THR A 262 -15.13 -2.10 -7.31
C THR A 262 -14.35 -2.23 -6.02
N ARG A 263 -13.94 -3.46 -5.69
CA ARG A 263 -13.05 -3.78 -4.58
C ARG A 263 -11.81 -4.49 -5.11
N PRO A 264 -10.84 -3.73 -5.67
CA PRO A 264 -9.66 -4.32 -6.29
C PRO A 264 -8.66 -4.82 -5.24
N SER A 265 -7.81 -5.75 -5.66
CA SER A 265 -6.62 -6.16 -4.91
C SER A 265 -5.44 -6.28 -5.86
N LEU A 266 -4.23 -6.09 -5.36
CA LEU A 266 -3.02 -6.22 -6.17
C LEU A 266 -2.92 -7.61 -6.83
N GLN A 267 -3.36 -8.66 -6.15
CA GLN A 267 -3.39 -10.03 -6.68
C GLN A 267 -4.28 -10.20 -7.93
N GLY A 268 -5.30 -9.37 -8.07
CA GLY A 268 -6.17 -9.39 -9.26
C GLY A 268 -5.61 -8.64 -10.46
N TYR A 269 -4.57 -7.82 -10.25
CA TYR A 269 -3.95 -6.98 -11.28
C TYR A 269 -2.52 -7.42 -11.64
N ILE A 270 -1.85 -8.13 -10.75
CA ILE A 270 -0.51 -8.70 -10.99
C ILE A 270 -0.59 -10.20 -10.68
N THR A 271 -0.96 -10.96 -11.69
CA THR A 271 -1.21 -12.41 -11.63
C THR A 271 -0.01 -13.23 -12.08
N ASN A 272 0.84 -12.65 -12.92
CA ASN A 272 1.98 -13.28 -13.53
C ASN A 272 3.21 -12.34 -13.53
N ARG A 273 4.34 -12.87 -13.97
CA ARG A 273 5.61 -12.17 -14.00
C ARG A 273 5.62 -10.99 -14.97
N GLU A 274 5.00 -11.13 -16.14
CA GLU A 274 4.98 -10.08 -17.17
C GLU A 274 4.27 -8.81 -16.65
N GLU A 275 3.14 -8.99 -15.97
CA GLU A 275 2.41 -7.88 -15.33
C GLU A 275 3.23 -7.25 -14.18
N LEU A 276 3.98 -8.07 -13.42
CA LEU A 276 4.90 -7.55 -12.42
C LEU A 276 6.03 -6.73 -13.03
N GLU A 277 6.65 -7.21 -14.10
CA GLU A 277 7.73 -6.52 -14.80
C GLU A 277 7.26 -5.20 -15.43
N GLU A 278 6.05 -5.16 -16.02
CA GLU A 278 5.44 -3.92 -16.52
C GLU A 278 5.30 -2.90 -15.40
N ALA A 279 4.69 -3.29 -14.27
CA ALA A 279 4.49 -2.42 -13.13
C ALA A 279 5.81 -1.94 -12.50
N CYS A 280 6.79 -2.83 -12.37
CA CYS A 280 8.12 -2.52 -11.84
C CYS A 280 8.89 -1.55 -12.73
N SER A 281 8.82 -1.74 -14.05
CA SER A 281 9.50 -0.87 -15.00
C SER A 281 9.06 0.59 -14.85
N GLU A 282 7.76 0.84 -14.75
CA GLU A 282 7.23 2.20 -14.55
C GLU A 282 7.57 2.74 -13.15
N LEU A 283 7.34 1.97 -12.10
CA LEU A 283 7.60 2.38 -10.73
C LEU A 283 9.08 2.70 -10.48
N PHE A 284 9.98 1.79 -10.87
CA PHE A 284 11.42 1.98 -10.65
C PHE A 284 11.98 3.14 -11.47
N SER A 285 11.49 3.36 -12.69
CA SER A 285 11.85 4.52 -13.50
C SER A 285 11.49 5.83 -12.79
N LEU A 286 10.30 5.93 -12.22
CA LEU A 286 9.82 7.12 -11.49
C LEU A 286 10.59 7.34 -10.18
N ILE A 287 10.99 6.29 -9.47
CA ILE A 287 11.81 6.40 -8.26
C ILE A 287 13.25 6.79 -8.63
N ALA A 288 13.87 6.10 -9.59
CA ALA A 288 15.25 6.35 -9.99
C ALA A 288 15.46 7.74 -10.59
N SER A 289 14.47 8.27 -11.30
CA SER A 289 14.49 9.65 -11.83
C SER A 289 14.18 10.73 -10.80
N GLY A 290 13.81 10.36 -9.56
CA GLY A 290 13.42 11.29 -8.50
C GLY A 290 12.07 11.95 -8.69
N VAL A 291 11.24 11.48 -9.62
CA VAL A 291 9.84 11.90 -9.79
C VAL A 291 9.02 11.44 -8.60
N ILE A 292 9.20 10.18 -8.18
CA ILE A 292 8.68 9.67 -6.91
C ILE A 292 9.82 9.67 -5.89
N LYS A 293 9.72 10.54 -4.91
CA LYS A 293 10.63 10.60 -3.76
C LYS A 293 10.06 9.74 -2.64
N VAL A 294 10.87 8.80 -2.18
CA VAL A 294 10.50 7.88 -1.10
C VAL A 294 11.35 8.22 0.10
N ASP A 295 10.81 9.10 0.94
CA ASP A 295 11.45 9.50 2.19
C ASP A 295 10.71 8.84 3.37
N VAL A 296 11.44 8.18 4.24
CA VAL A 296 10.94 7.60 5.47
C VAL A 296 11.52 8.38 6.64
N ALA A 297 10.67 8.96 7.47
CA ALA A 297 11.13 9.67 8.67
C ALA A 297 11.84 8.71 9.62
N GLU A 298 12.95 9.12 10.22
CA GLU A 298 13.70 8.29 11.18
C GLU A 298 12.80 7.76 12.31
N SER A 299 11.83 8.58 12.76
CA SER A 299 10.84 8.18 13.77
C SER A 299 9.86 7.09 13.31
N GLN A 300 9.87 6.73 12.03
CA GLN A 300 9.05 5.67 11.42
C GLN A 300 9.89 4.47 10.96
N ILE A 301 11.15 4.41 11.36
CA ILE A 301 12.06 3.28 11.16
C ILE A 301 12.26 2.61 12.52
N TYR A 302 11.91 1.34 12.60
CA TYR A 302 11.94 0.58 13.85
C TYR A 302 12.82 -0.66 13.68
N PRO A 303 13.53 -1.12 14.71
CA PRO A 303 14.11 -2.47 14.70
C PRO A 303 12.98 -3.52 14.62
N LEU A 304 13.27 -4.66 14.02
CA LEU A 304 12.29 -5.75 13.87
C LEU A 304 11.65 -6.14 15.20
N SER A 305 12.41 -6.12 16.29
CA SER A 305 11.93 -6.42 17.64
C SER A 305 10.86 -5.43 18.16
N GLU A 306 10.76 -4.24 17.57
CA GLU A 306 9.77 -3.23 17.91
C GLU A 306 8.53 -3.25 16.99
N ALA A 307 8.27 -4.32 16.26
CA ALA A 307 7.11 -4.46 15.37
C ALA A 307 5.78 -4.13 16.07
N ARG A 308 5.65 -4.49 17.35
CA ARG A 308 4.49 -4.11 18.18
C ARG A 308 4.32 -2.60 18.22
N ARG A 309 5.38 -1.86 18.59
CA ARG A 309 5.35 -0.38 18.67
C ARG A 309 5.05 0.25 17.32
N ALA A 310 5.64 -0.27 16.25
CA ALA A 310 5.39 0.19 14.90
C ALA A 310 3.91 0.10 14.51
N HIS A 311 3.24 -0.99 14.89
CA HIS A 311 1.80 -1.17 14.71
C HIS A 311 0.95 -0.24 15.58
N GLU A 312 1.32 -0.03 16.85
CA GLU A 312 0.66 0.93 17.74
C GLU A 312 0.69 2.34 17.14
N VAL A 313 1.84 2.78 16.62
CA VAL A 313 1.99 4.09 15.98
C VAL A 313 1.24 4.18 14.66
N LEU A 314 1.25 3.12 13.84
CA LEU A 314 0.49 3.09 12.58
C LEU A 314 -1.02 3.26 12.83
N GLU A 315 -1.56 2.53 13.81
CA GLU A 315 -3.00 2.57 14.13
C GLU A 315 -3.43 3.86 14.85
N SER A 316 -2.51 4.57 15.48
CA SER A 316 -2.79 5.90 16.08
C SER A 316 -3.05 6.99 15.03
N ARG A 317 -2.83 6.70 13.75
CA ARG A 317 -3.03 7.62 12.61
C ARG A 317 -2.18 8.89 12.64
N VAL A 318 -1.09 8.91 13.41
CA VAL A 318 -0.15 10.06 13.44
C VAL A 318 0.89 9.99 12.32
N THR A 319 1.13 8.82 11.77
CA THR A 319 2.13 8.60 10.72
C THR A 319 1.84 9.40 9.45
N GLN A 320 2.92 9.73 8.72
CA GLN A 320 2.89 10.34 7.40
C GLN A 320 3.86 9.55 6.51
N GLY A 321 3.43 9.21 5.29
CA GLY A 321 4.24 8.36 4.41
C GLY A 321 4.35 6.91 4.89
N SER A 322 5.50 6.30 4.68
CA SER A 322 5.75 4.89 4.95
C SER A 322 6.47 4.66 6.28
N SER A 323 6.33 3.46 6.83
CA SER A 323 7.07 2.97 8.00
C SER A 323 7.82 1.68 7.65
N LEU A 324 8.94 1.44 8.29
CA LEU A 324 9.82 0.30 8.04
C LEU A 324 10.18 -0.43 9.34
N LEU A 325 10.45 -1.75 9.19
CA LEU A 325 11.22 -2.52 10.16
C LEU A 325 12.60 -2.82 9.56
N LEU A 326 13.64 -2.71 10.38
CA LEU A 326 14.98 -3.17 10.05
C LEU A 326 15.28 -4.45 10.83
N PRO A 327 15.70 -5.53 10.12
CA PRO A 327 16.04 -6.81 10.74
C PRO A 327 17.15 -6.76 11.76
#